data_fb05ca9437a3df2756940414325b0475
#
_entry.id   fb05ca9437a3df2756940414325b0475
#
_cell.length_a   1.000
_cell.length_b   1.000
_cell.length_c   1.000
_cell.angle_alpha   90.00
_cell.angle_beta   90.00
_cell.angle_gamma   90.00
#
_symmetry.space_group_name_H-M   'P 1'
#
loop_
_entity.id
_entity.type
_entity.pdbx_description
1 polymer ?
#
loop_
_entity_poly.entity_id
_entity_poly.type
_entity_poly.pdbx_seq_one_letter_code
_entity_poly.pdbx_strand_id
1 'polypeptide(L)'
;MDLFNYSRRETSEVNIGATPMGGSNPIRIQSMTNTATQDTEASVAQAKRIVDAGGEYVRLTAQGIKEAENLMNINAGLRRDGYMVPLVADIHFNPKVADVAAQYVEKVRINPGNYVDAARTFKHLEYTDEEYAQELQKIHDRFVPFLNICKKNHTAIRIGVNHGSLSDRIMSRYGDTPQGMVESCMEFLRICVKEDFTDVVISIKASNLSLIHISEPTR
;
A
#
# COMPACT_ATOMS: atom_id res chain seq x y z
N MET A 1 -10.79 19.38 -19.16
CA MET A 1 -11.57 18.54 -18.19
C MET A 1 -12.95 19.18 -18.10
N ASP A 2 -13.98 18.46 -18.48
CA ASP A 2 -15.36 18.94 -18.31
C ASP A 2 -15.77 18.69 -16.85
N LEU A 3 -15.97 19.74 -16.08
CA LEU A 3 -16.33 19.67 -14.66
C LEU A 3 -17.77 19.21 -14.42
N PHE A 4 -18.62 19.27 -15.47
CA PHE A 4 -20.05 18.95 -15.38
C PHE A 4 -20.38 17.56 -15.95
N ASN A 5 -19.53 17.02 -16.83
CA ASN A 5 -19.69 15.72 -17.47
C ASN A 5 -18.48 14.83 -17.19
N TYR A 6 -18.15 14.69 -15.90
CA TYR A 6 -17.03 13.84 -15.49
C TYR A 6 -17.33 12.37 -15.81
N SER A 7 -16.51 11.79 -16.68
CA SER A 7 -16.49 10.35 -16.93
C SER A 7 -15.34 9.71 -16.15
N ARG A 8 -15.67 8.80 -15.26
CA ARG A 8 -14.67 8.05 -14.49
C ARG A 8 -13.85 7.18 -15.45
N ARG A 9 -12.51 7.26 -15.34
CA ARG A 9 -11.64 6.36 -16.07
C ARG A 9 -11.95 4.90 -15.70
N GLU A 10 -12.06 4.06 -16.69
CA GLU A 10 -12.15 2.62 -16.48
C GLU A 10 -10.83 2.09 -15.89
N THR A 11 -10.92 1.34 -14.81
CA THR A 11 -9.79 0.74 -14.11
C THR A 11 -9.94 -0.77 -14.04
N SER A 12 -8.84 -1.49 -13.83
CA SER A 12 -8.90 -2.91 -13.52
C SER A 12 -9.64 -3.16 -12.22
N GLU A 13 -10.32 -4.29 -12.12
CA GLU A 13 -10.84 -4.78 -10.85
C GLU A 13 -9.70 -5.42 -10.03
N VAL A 14 -9.67 -5.13 -8.73
CA VAL A 14 -8.72 -5.69 -7.77
C VAL A 14 -9.47 -6.45 -6.72
N ASN A 15 -9.13 -7.72 -6.54
CA ASN A 15 -9.75 -8.59 -5.56
C ASN A 15 -9.20 -8.31 -4.15
N ILE A 16 -10.08 -7.97 -3.20
CA ILE A 16 -9.71 -7.70 -1.80
C ILE A 16 -10.72 -8.41 -0.92
N GLY A 17 -10.46 -9.68 -0.64
CA GLY A 17 -11.44 -10.54 0.01
C GLY A 17 -12.77 -10.56 -0.74
N ALA A 18 -13.87 -10.42 -0.01
CA ALA A 18 -15.22 -10.40 -0.59
C ALA A 18 -15.66 -9.01 -1.12
N THR A 19 -14.80 -8.00 -1.05
CA THR A 19 -15.14 -6.61 -1.39
C THR A 19 -14.19 -6.07 -2.47
N PRO A 20 -14.42 -6.39 -3.75
CA PRO A 20 -13.54 -5.95 -4.84
C PRO A 20 -13.59 -4.43 -5.03
N MET A 21 -12.49 -3.88 -5.59
CA MET A 21 -12.30 -2.45 -5.85
C MET A 21 -11.93 -2.23 -7.33
N GLY A 22 -12.32 -1.10 -7.89
CA GLY A 22 -12.04 -0.77 -9.30
C GLY A 22 -13.08 -1.32 -10.26
N GLY A 23 -12.83 -1.27 -11.56
CA GLY A 23 -13.79 -1.63 -12.58
C GLY A 23 -15.10 -0.84 -12.44
N SER A 24 -16.22 -1.54 -12.51
CA SER A 24 -17.57 -0.99 -12.29
C SER A 24 -17.99 -0.92 -10.82
N ASN A 25 -17.14 -1.39 -9.89
CA ASN A 25 -17.45 -1.38 -8.47
C ASN A 25 -17.61 0.05 -7.92
N PRO A 26 -18.47 0.25 -6.91
CA PRO A 26 -18.62 1.54 -6.26
C PRO A 26 -17.33 1.97 -5.55
N ILE A 27 -17.23 3.27 -5.25
CA ILE A 27 -16.15 3.80 -4.41
C ILE A 27 -16.29 3.19 -3.02
N ARG A 28 -15.21 2.60 -2.51
CA ARG A 28 -15.18 1.90 -1.23
C ARG A 28 -14.84 2.83 -0.07
N ILE A 29 -15.55 2.67 1.03
CA ILE A 29 -15.32 3.42 2.27
C ILE A 29 -14.32 2.69 3.13
N GLN A 30 -13.19 3.35 3.42
CA GLN A 30 -12.15 2.82 4.31
C GLN A 30 -11.90 3.75 5.47
N SER A 31 -11.86 3.20 6.68
CA SER A 31 -11.38 3.92 7.86
C SER A 31 -10.21 3.18 8.52
N MET A 32 -9.53 3.85 9.45
CA MET A 32 -8.35 3.34 10.11
C MET A 32 -8.55 3.31 11.61
N THR A 33 -8.09 2.24 12.28
CA THR A 33 -8.06 2.19 13.73
C THR A 33 -6.98 3.11 14.29
N ASN A 34 -7.19 3.56 15.52
CA ASN A 34 -6.20 4.29 16.31
C ASN A 34 -5.82 3.54 17.61
N THR A 35 -6.30 2.31 17.75
CA THR A 35 -5.90 1.41 18.84
C THR A 35 -4.50 0.85 18.60
N ALA A 36 -3.83 0.43 19.65
CA ALA A 36 -2.60 -0.36 19.50
C ALA A 36 -2.93 -1.70 18.84
N THR A 37 -2.28 -2.03 17.73
CA THR A 37 -2.57 -3.27 16.98
C THR A 37 -2.22 -4.53 17.79
N GLN A 38 -1.40 -4.43 18.84
CA GLN A 38 -1.15 -5.51 19.78
C GLN A 38 -2.31 -5.75 20.77
N ASP A 39 -3.21 -4.78 20.94
CA ASP A 39 -4.44 -4.93 21.72
C ASP A 39 -5.55 -5.47 20.83
N THR A 40 -5.72 -6.79 20.87
CA THR A 40 -6.71 -7.50 20.06
C THR A 40 -8.14 -7.05 20.36
N GLU A 41 -8.51 -6.94 21.64
CA GLU A 41 -9.89 -6.63 22.04
C GLU A 41 -10.29 -5.21 21.63
N ALA A 42 -9.44 -4.24 21.93
CA ALA A 42 -9.68 -2.85 21.54
C ALA A 42 -9.73 -2.69 20.00
N SER A 43 -8.85 -3.37 19.28
CA SER A 43 -8.80 -3.32 17.82
C SER A 43 -10.03 -3.96 17.16
N VAL A 44 -10.48 -5.11 17.67
CA VAL A 44 -11.73 -5.75 17.22
C VAL A 44 -12.94 -4.86 17.52
N ALA A 45 -13.02 -4.32 18.74
CA ALA A 45 -14.13 -3.43 19.11
C ALA A 45 -14.18 -2.17 18.24
N GLN A 46 -13.04 -1.57 17.93
CA GLN A 46 -13.00 -0.40 17.04
C GLN A 46 -13.31 -0.76 15.60
N ALA A 47 -12.80 -1.89 15.09
CA ALA A 47 -13.11 -2.36 13.74
C ALA A 47 -14.61 -2.58 13.53
N LYS A 48 -15.30 -3.16 14.51
CA LYS A 48 -16.77 -3.32 14.49
C LYS A 48 -17.48 -1.96 14.38
N ARG A 49 -17.10 -0.98 15.21
CA ARG A 49 -17.68 0.37 15.12
C ARG A 49 -17.49 1.01 13.75
N ILE A 50 -16.33 0.78 13.11
CA ILE A 50 -16.06 1.27 11.75
C ILE A 50 -17.03 0.61 10.76
N VAL A 51 -17.22 -0.71 10.84
CA VAL A 51 -18.12 -1.45 9.95
C VAL A 51 -19.56 -1.05 10.18
N ASP A 52 -20.01 -0.96 11.43
CA ASP A 52 -21.36 -0.55 11.81
C ASP A 52 -21.70 0.88 11.34
N ALA A 53 -20.67 1.73 11.19
CA ALA A 53 -20.79 3.06 10.62
C ALA A 53 -20.70 3.09 9.06
N GLY A 54 -20.67 1.93 8.40
CA GLY A 54 -20.64 1.82 6.94
C GLY A 54 -19.24 1.67 6.33
N GLY A 55 -18.21 1.39 7.13
CA GLY A 55 -16.86 1.10 6.62
C GLY A 55 -16.82 -0.26 5.92
N GLU A 56 -16.26 -0.28 4.71
CA GLU A 56 -16.13 -1.49 3.88
C GLU A 56 -14.74 -2.10 3.94
N TYR A 57 -13.75 -1.34 4.44
CA TYR A 57 -12.40 -1.78 4.77
C TYR A 57 -11.98 -1.21 6.11
N VAL A 58 -11.26 -2.00 6.90
CA VAL A 58 -10.63 -1.54 8.15
C VAL A 58 -9.13 -1.61 8.01
N ARG A 59 -8.46 -0.47 8.20
CA ARG A 59 -7.00 -0.38 8.12
C ARG A 59 -6.38 -0.31 9.50
N LEU A 60 -5.36 -1.15 9.72
CA LEU A 60 -4.58 -1.20 10.97
C LEU A 60 -3.10 -0.94 10.65
N THR A 61 -2.41 -0.22 11.54
CA THR A 61 -0.96 -0.01 11.42
C THR A 61 -0.22 -1.23 11.96
N ALA A 62 0.80 -1.69 11.22
CA ALA A 62 1.74 -2.70 11.70
C ALA A 62 3.17 -2.20 11.51
N GLN A 63 3.81 -1.80 12.61
CA GLN A 63 5.18 -1.27 12.62
C GLN A 63 6.21 -2.36 12.91
N GLY A 64 5.80 -3.44 13.58
CA GLY A 64 6.66 -4.55 13.97
C GLY A 64 6.02 -5.92 13.71
N ILE A 65 6.86 -6.96 13.84
CA ILE A 65 6.45 -8.36 13.62
C ILE A 65 5.31 -8.75 14.56
N LYS A 66 5.37 -8.38 15.84
CA LYS A 66 4.32 -8.73 16.83
C LYS A 66 2.96 -8.16 16.47
N GLU A 67 2.92 -6.95 15.92
CA GLU A 67 1.69 -6.32 15.44
C GLU A 67 1.15 -7.03 14.20
N ALA A 68 2.04 -7.40 13.27
CA ALA A 68 1.66 -8.16 12.09
C ALA A 68 1.14 -9.55 12.44
N GLU A 69 1.76 -10.25 13.38
CA GLU A 69 1.29 -11.54 13.89
C GLU A 69 -0.07 -11.42 14.58
N ASN A 70 -0.28 -10.34 15.34
CA ASN A 70 -1.55 -10.12 16.04
C ASN A 70 -2.73 -9.81 15.10
N LEU A 71 -2.47 -9.43 13.84
CA LEU A 71 -3.52 -9.32 12.83
C LEU A 71 -4.31 -10.62 12.66
N MET A 72 -3.67 -11.77 12.84
CA MET A 72 -4.33 -13.08 12.86
C MET A 72 -5.43 -13.14 13.93
N ASN A 73 -5.12 -12.71 15.16
CA ASN A 73 -6.07 -12.74 16.27
C ASN A 73 -7.21 -11.73 16.07
N ILE A 74 -6.90 -10.54 15.54
CA ILE A 74 -7.90 -9.52 15.22
C ILE A 74 -8.84 -10.03 14.12
N ASN A 75 -8.30 -10.61 13.07
CA ASN A 75 -9.09 -11.22 11.99
C ASN A 75 -9.99 -12.33 12.54
N ALA A 76 -9.43 -13.28 13.29
CA ALA A 76 -10.20 -14.37 13.91
C ALA A 76 -11.31 -13.85 14.84
N GLY A 77 -11.04 -12.82 15.63
CA GLY A 77 -12.03 -12.17 16.49
C GLY A 77 -13.20 -11.59 15.72
N LEU A 78 -12.92 -10.88 14.62
CA LEU A 78 -13.94 -10.33 13.73
C LEU A 78 -14.79 -11.42 13.08
N ARG A 79 -14.13 -12.45 12.50
CA ARG A 79 -14.83 -13.58 11.85
C ARG A 79 -15.72 -14.35 12.83
N ARG A 80 -15.25 -14.63 14.04
CA ARG A 80 -16.03 -15.27 15.11
C ARG A 80 -17.31 -14.49 15.41
N ASP A 81 -17.25 -13.18 15.36
CA ASP A 81 -18.36 -12.30 15.69
C ASP A 81 -19.21 -11.91 14.44
N GLY A 82 -18.98 -12.58 13.29
CA GLY A 82 -19.76 -12.44 12.06
C GLY A 82 -19.35 -11.26 11.15
N TYR A 83 -18.29 -10.56 11.45
CA TYR A 83 -17.80 -9.45 10.64
C TYR A 83 -16.81 -9.94 9.57
N MET A 84 -17.23 -9.86 8.29
CA MET A 84 -16.43 -10.33 7.14
C MET A 84 -15.66 -9.21 6.42
N VAL A 85 -15.50 -8.04 7.05
CA VAL A 85 -14.81 -6.90 6.48
C VAL A 85 -13.34 -7.24 6.16
N PRO A 86 -12.83 -6.89 4.96
CA PRO A 86 -11.42 -7.02 4.65
C PRO A 86 -10.56 -6.11 5.52
N LEU A 87 -9.45 -6.66 6.04
CA LEU A 87 -8.46 -5.92 6.78
C LEU A 87 -7.35 -5.44 5.86
N VAL A 88 -6.83 -4.26 6.16
CA VAL A 88 -5.72 -3.63 5.44
C VAL A 88 -4.58 -3.37 6.42
N ALA A 89 -3.45 -4.04 6.25
CA ALA A 89 -2.25 -3.75 7.02
C ALA A 89 -1.46 -2.59 6.42
N ASP A 90 -1.20 -1.58 7.22
CA ASP A 90 -0.35 -0.44 6.86
C ASP A 90 1.06 -0.65 7.41
N ILE A 91 1.96 -1.02 6.52
CA ILE A 91 3.33 -1.39 6.88
C ILE A 91 4.24 -0.17 6.85
N HIS A 92 5.05 -0.05 7.90
CA HIS A 92 6.03 1.02 8.05
C HIS A 92 7.45 0.43 8.19
N PHE A 93 8.38 0.92 7.35
CA PHE A 93 9.84 0.79 7.44
C PHE A 93 10.45 -0.63 7.43
N ASN A 94 9.70 -1.69 7.55
CA ASN A 94 10.26 -3.05 7.62
C ASN A 94 9.55 -4.01 6.66
N PRO A 95 10.21 -4.42 5.58
CA PRO A 95 9.61 -5.35 4.60
C PRO A 95 9.21 -6.71 5.18
N LYS A 96 9.91 -7.21 6.20
CA LYS A 96 9.57 -8.49 6.85
C LYS A 96 8.20 -8.45 7.53
N VAL A 97 7.78 -7.26 7.98
CA VAL A 97 6.44 -7.07 8.58
C VAL A 97 5.37 -7.26 7.52
N ALA A 98 5.63 -6.83 6.27
CA ALA A 98 4.72 -7.05 5.15
C ALA A 98 4.54 -8.55 4.83
N ASP A 99 5.63 -9.32 4.87
CA ASP A 99 5.58 -10.78 4.63
C ASP A 99 4.69 -11.51 5.63
N VAL A 100 4.77 -11.10 6.90
CA VAL A 100 3.94 -11.68 7.96
C VAL A 100 2.49 -11.23 7.82
N ALA A 101 2.26 -9.92 7.65
CA ALA A 101 0.92 -9.36 7.54
C ALA A 101 0.13 -9.93 6.35
N ALA A 102 0.79 -10.15 5.20
CA ALA A 102 0.16 -10.71 4.00
C ALA A 102 -0.45 -12.10 4.19
N GLN A 103 -0.12 -12.80 5.27
CA GLN A 103 -0.69 -14.11 5.58
C GLN A 103 -2.03 -14.01 6.32
N TYR A 104 -2.38 -12.84 6.84
CA TYR A 104 -3.50 -12.67 7.78
C TYR A 104 -4.50 -11.59 7.38
N VAL A 105 -4.21 -10.80 6.34
CA VAL A 105 -5.09 -9.71 5.88
C VAL A 105 -5.33 -9.79 4.38
N GLU A 106 -6.39 -9.16 3.91
CA GLU A 106 -6.78 -9.17 2.50
C GLU A 106 -6.05 -8.12 1.66
N LYS A 107 -5.42 -7.12 2.31
CA LYS A 107 -4.60 -6.12 1.61
C LYS A 107 -3.45 -5.62 2.47
N VAL A 108 -2.27 -5.47 1.87
CA VAL A 108 -1.10 -4.86 2.52
C VAL A 108 -0.74 -3.56 1.82
N ARG A 109 -0.57 -2.48 2.57
CA ARG A 109 -0.03 -1.22 2.04
C ARG A 109 1.46 -1.14 2.32
N ILE A 110 2.22 -0.90 1.27
CA ILE A 110 3.65 -0.57 1.34
C ILE A 110 3.89 0.86 0.86
N ASN A 111 5.00 1.45 1.29
CA ASN A 111 5.46 2.74 0.80
C ASN A 111 6.79 2.55 0.06
N PRO A 112 6.83 2.74 -1.26
CA PRO A 112 8.05 2.59 -2.06
C PRO A 112 9.28 3.29 -1.49
N GLY A 113 9.09 4.51 -0.97
CA GLY A 113 10.19 5.33 -0.49
C GLY A 113 10.89 4.84 0.78
N ASN A 114 10.33 3.83 1.47
CA ASN A 114 10.93 3.26 2.67
C ASN A 114 10.71 1.75 2.82
N TYR A 115 10.40 1.06 1.72
CA TYR A 115 10.17 -0.39 1.76
C TYR A 115 11.49 -1.18 1.73
N VAL A 116 12.41 -0.81 0.84
CA VAL A 116 13.74 -1.41 0.73
C VAL A 116 14.82 -0.38 1.04
N ASP A 117 14.65 0.82 0.51
CA ASP A 117 15.55 1.94 0.77
C ASP A 117 15.55 2.30 2.27
N ALA A 118 16.71 2.61 2.82
CA ALA A 118 16.80 3.17 4.16
C ALA A 118 15.97 4.46 4.24
N ALA A 119 15.47 4.74 5.44
CA ALA A 119 14.83 6.03 5.70
C ALA A 119 15.73 7.17 5.20
N ARG A 120 15.12 8.20 4.59
CA ARG A 120 15.80 9.36 4.01
C ARG A 120 16.90 9.88 4.95
N THR A 121 18.14 9.79 4.52
CA THR A 121 19.30 10.19 5.33
C THR A 121 20.03 11.42 4.80
N PHE A 122 19.77 11.80 3.53
CA PHE A 122 20.48 12.85 2.80
C PHE A 122 22.01 12.66 2.76
N LYS A 123 22.49 11.44 2.98
CA LYS A 123 23.93 11.14 3.02
C LYS A 123 24.51 10.86 1.64
N HIS A 124 23.73 10.30 0.75
CA HIS A 124 24.12 10.01 -0.63
C HIS A 124 23.21 10.78 -1.57
N LEU A 125 23.80 11.82 -2.21
CA LEU A 125 23.03 12.77 -3.03
C LEU A 125 23.18 12.54 -4.53
N GLU A 126 24.12 11.68 -4.92
CA GLU A 126 24.39 11.37 -6.32
C GLU A 126 24.50 9.86 -6.50
N TYR A 127 23.76 9.32 -7.46
CA TYR A 127 23.80 7.91 -7.85
C TYR A 127 24.25 7.81 -9.30
N THR A 128 25.28 7.01 -9.58
CA THR A 128 25.61 6.62 -10.95
C THR A 128 24.51 5.72 -11.53
N ASP A 129 24.53 5.51 -12.85
CA ASP A 129 23.56 4.61 -13.48
C ASP A 129 23.72 3.16 -12.99
N GLU A 130 24.97 2.74 -12.73
CA GLU A 130 25.29 1.43 -12.19
C GLU A 130 24.80 1.26 -10.75
N GLU A 131 25.00 2.25 -9.89
CA GLU A 131 24.51 2.23 -8.51
C GLU A 131 22.98 2.22 -8.48
N TYR A 132 22.35 3.03 -9.33
CA TYR A 132 20.89 3.06 -9.45
C TYR A 132 20.34 1.70 -9.88
N ALA A 133 20.96 1.04 -10.87
CA ALA A 133 20.58 -0.29 -11.32
C ALA A 133 20.76 -1.36 -10.22
N GLN A 134 21.80 -1.27 -9.40
CA GLN A 134 21.99 -2.15 -8.26
C GLN A 134 20.89 -1.97 -7.21
N GLU A 135 20.47 -0.74 -6.93
CA GLU A 135 19.36 -0.49 -6.00
C GLU A 135 18.02 -1.03 -6.55
N LEU A 136 17.78 -0.90 -7.86
CA LEU A 136 16.60 -1.53 -8.48
C LEU A 136 16.63 -3.07 -8.35
N GLN A 137 17.81 -3.67 -8.48
CA GLN A 137 17.96 -5.12 -8.28
C GLN A 137 17.66 -5.51 -6.82
N LYS A 138 18.12 -4.74 -5.83
CA LYS A 138 17.77 -4.97 -4.42
C LYS A 138 16.26 -4.90 -4.17
N ILE A 139 15.58 -3.92 -4.80
CA ILE A 139 14.12 -3.82 -4.72
C ILE A 139 13.49 -5.08 -5.29
N HIS A 140 13.90 -5.51 -6.47
CA HIS A 140 13.41 -6.73 -7.11
C HIS A 140 13.58 -7.94 -6.21
N ASP A 141 14.81 -8.17 -5.71
CA ASP A 141 15.16 -9.35 -4.90
C ASP A 141 14.38 -9.39 -3.58
N ARG A 142 14.02 -8.25 -3.05
CA ARG A 142 13.23 -8.17 -1.80
C ARG A 142 11.73 -8.21 -2.06
N PHE A 143 11.26 -7.66 -3.17
CA PHE A 143 9.84 -7.51 -3.45
C PHE A 143 9.22 -8.78 -4.04
N VAL A 144 9.94 -9.50 -4.90
CA VAL A 144 9.45 -10.75 -5.52
C VAL A 144 9.05 -11.82 -4.50
N PRO A 145 9.83 -12.13 -3.45
CA PRO A 145 9.40 -13.04 -2.40
C PRO A 145 8.09 -12.62 -1.72
N PHE A 146 7.91 -11.32 -1.46
CA PHE A 146 6.67 -10.79 -0.90
C PHE A 146 5.48 -10.95 -1.87
N LEU A 147 5.68 -10.69 -3.18
CA LEU A 147 4.64 -10.94 -4.19
C LEU A 147 4.19 -12.41 -4.19
N ASN A 148 5.14 -13.33 -4.04
CA ASN A 148 4.83 -14.77 -3.98
C ASN A 148 3.99 -15.14 -2.74
N ILE A 149 4.25 -14.49 -1.60
CA ILE A 149 3.41 -14.65 -0.40
C ILE A 149 2.00 -14.09 -0.68
N CYS A 150 1.90 -12.93 -1.30
CA CYS A 150 0.62 -12.30 -1.65
C CYS A 150 -0.18 -13.18 -2.64
N LYS A 151 0.46 -13.71 -3.68
CA LYS A 151 -0.17 -14.67 -4.62
C LYS A 151 -0.75 -15.88 -3.89
N LYS A 152 0.05 -16.48 -3.00
CA LYS A 152 -0.35 -17.67 -2.24
C LYS A 152 -1.55 -17.42 -1.33
N ASN A 153 -1.63 -16.24 -0.74
CA ASN A 153 -2.67 -15.89 0.24
C ASN A 153 -3.81 -15.06 -0.36
N HIS A 154 -3.81 -14.79 -1.67
CA HIS A 154 -4.79 -13.92 -2.34
C HIS A 154 -4.86 -12.53 -1.71
N THR A 155 -3.72 -11.98 -1.33
CA THR A 155 -3.60 -10.68 -0.68
C THR A 155 -3.27 -9.62 -1.70
N ALA A 156 -4.12 -8.62 -1.84
CA ALA A 156 -3.86 -7.47 -2.70
C ALA A 156 -2.77 -6.55 -2.10
N ILE A 157 -2.11 -5.78 -2.95
CA ILE A 157 -1.09 -4.82 -2.52
C ILE A 157 -1.56 -3.40 -2.83
N ARG A 158 -1.34 -2.48 -1.89
CA ARG A 158 -1.44 -1.05 -2.15
C ARG A 158 -0.04 -0.44 -2.17
N ILE A 159 0.37 0.05 -3.33
CA ILE A 159 1.58 0.86 -3.51
C ILE A 159 1.20 2.30 -3.20
N GLY A 160 1.63 2.76 -2.03
CA GLY A 160 1.21 4.06 -1.48
C GLY A 160 2.37 5.05 -1.42
N VAL A 161 2.56 5.83 -2.48
CA VAL A 161 3.58 6.88 -2.54
C VAL A 161 3.15 8.11 -1.78
N ASN A 162 4.05 8.64 -0.96
CA ASN A 162 3.90 9.93 -0.30
C ASN A 162 5.03 10.85 -0.76
N HIS A 163 4.70 12.06 -1.17
CA HIS A 163 5.66 13.09 -1.56
C HIS A 163 6.77 13.30 -0.52
N GLY A 164 6.40 13.41 0.76
CA GLY A 164 7.36 13.64 1.85
C GLY A 164 8.25 12.45 2.23
N SER A 165 8.12 11.28 1.57
CA SER A 165 8.87 10.06 1.88
C SER A 165 9.48 9.39 0.65
N LEU A 166 9.79 10.15 -0.39
CA LEU A 166 10.57 9.63 -1.53
C LEU A 166 11.97 9.22 -1.07
N SER A 167 12.52 8.13 -1.61
CA SER A 167 13.88 7.67 -1.28
C SER A 167 14.95 8.65 -1.77
N ASP A 168 16.14 8.62 -1.14
CA ASP A 168 17.27 9.46 -1.55
C ASP A 168 17.65 9.20 -3.01
N ARG A 169 17.52 7.96 -3.49
CA ARG A 169 17.76 7.56 -4.87
C ARG A 169 16.81 8.25 -5.86
N ILE A 170 15.52 8.28 -5.56
CA ILE A 170 14.52 8.99 -6.39
C ILE A 170 14.78 10.50 -6.35
N MET A 171 15.07 11.03 -5.17
CA MET A 171 15.37 12.45 -5.00
C MET A 171 16.61 12.90 -5.77
N SER A 172 17.64 12.07 -5.79
CA SER A 172 18.88 12.33 -6.55
C SER A 172 18.61 12.42 -8.05
N ARG A 173 17.81 11.51 -8.61
CA ARG A 173 17.63 11.38 -10.05
C ARG A 173 16.48 12.24 -10.62
N TYR A 174 15.40 12.34 -9.90
CA TYR A 174 14.18 12.99 -10.36
C TYR A 174 13.81 14.24 -9.53
N GLY A 175 14.48 14.44 -8.41
CA GLY A 175 14.19 15.54 -7.49
C GLY A 175 12.84 15.36 -6.76
N ASP A 176 12.46 16.43 -6.05
CA ASP A 176 11.15 16.53 -5.36
C ASP A 176 10.06 16.99 -6.35
N THR A 177 9.76 16.15 -7.31
CA THR A 177 8.91 16.45 -8.45
C THR A 177 7.76 15.44 -8.60
N PRO A 178 6.68 15.81 -9.33
CA PRO A 178 5.64 14.85 -9.72
C PRO A 178 6.21 13.62 -10.43
N GLN A 179 7.23 13.80 -11.27
CA GLN A 179 7.88 12.71 -11.97
C GLN A 179 8.58 11.75 -11.01
N GLY A 180 9.26 12.26 -9.98
CA GLY A 180 9.85 11.43 -8.93
C GLY A 180 8.80 10.59 -8.19
N MET A 181 7.64 11.16 -7.90
CA MET A 181 6.52 10.43 -7.29
C MET A 181 6.01 9.31 -8.21
N VAL A 182 5.84 9.59 -9.50
CA VAL A 182 5.39 8.60 -10.50
C VAL A 182 6.43 7.50 -10.62
N GLU A 183 7.71 7.84 -10.79
CA GLU A 183 8.78 6.85 -10.96
C GLU A 183 8.93 5.96 -9.72
N SER A 184 8.84 6.53 -8.52
CA SER A 184 8.82 5.76 -7.27
C SER A 184 7.72 4.69 -7.24
N CYS A 185 6.58 4.94 -7.85
CA CYS A 185 5.51 3.94 -8.03
C CYS A 185 5.84 2.95 -9.13
N MET A 186 6.31 3.46 -10.28
CA MET A 186 6.53 2.69 -11.49
C MET A 186 7.61 1.61 -11.35
N GLU A 187 8.63 1.84 -10.53
CA GLU A 187 9.65 0.84 -10.24
C GLU A 187 9.04 -0.44 -9.66
N PHE A 188 8.11 -0.31 -8.71
CA PHE A 188 7.40 -1.44 -8.13
C PHE A 188 6.37 -2.05 -9.09
N LEU A 189 5.65 -1.21 -9.85
CA LEU A 189 4.67 -1.69 -10.82
C LEU A 189 5.31 -2.51 -11.94
N ARG A 190 6.49 -2.11 -12.43
CA ARG A 190 7.23 -2.90 -13.44
C ARG A 190 7.56 -4.30 -12.94
N ILE A 191 7.89 -4.43 -11.64
CA ILE A 191 8.11 -5.75 -11.02
C ILE A 191 6.78 -6.52 -10.94
N CYS A 192 5.68 -5.89 -10.52
CA CYS A 192 4.37 -6.52 -10.48
C CYS A 192 3.97 -7.07 -11.85
N VAL A 193 4.16 -6.28 -12.93
CA VAL A 193 3.86 -6.70 -14.30
C VAL A 193 4.75 -7.86 -14.73
N LYS A 194 6.06 -7.80 -14.44
CA LYS A 194 7.01 -8.87 -14.77
C LYS A 194 6.66 -10.18 -14.08
N GLU A 195 6.16 -10.09 -12.86
CA GLU A 195 5.79 -11.24 -12.03
C GLU A 195 4.32 -11.65 -12.22
N ASP A 196 3.59 -11.08 -13.17
CA ASP A 196 2.16 -11.37 -13.41
C ASP A 196 1.32 -11.22 -12.11
N PHE A 197 1.49 -10.09 -11.42
CA PHE A 197 0.74 -9.75 -10.22
C PHE A 197 -0.12 -8.51 -10.47
N THR A 198 -1.44 -8.69 -10.58
CA THR A 198 -2.39 -7.65 -11.00
C THR A 198 -3.26 -7.09 -9.88
N ASP A 199 -3.31 -7.75 -8.71
CA ASP A 199 -4.08 -7.27 -7.55
C ASP A 199 -3.38 -6.09 -6.86
N VAL A 200 -3.23 -4.98 -7.59
CA VAL A 200 -2.49 -3.78 -7.16
C VAL A 200 -3.39 -2.56 -7.15
N VAL A 201 -3.41 -1.88 -6.01
CA VAL A 201 -4.02 -0.56 -5.82
C VAL A 201 -2.93 0.50 -5.74
N ILE A 202 -3.06 1.58 -6.49
CA ILE A 202 -2.13 2.71 -6.47
C ILE A 202 -2.71 3.85 -5.64
N SER A 203 -1.86 4.52 -4.88
CA SER A 203 -2.22 5.78 -4.24
C SER A 203 -1.01 6.72 -4.21
N ILE A 204 -1.21 7.92 -4.72
CA ILE A 204 -0.22 8.99 -4.73
C ILE A 204 -0.77 10.12 -3.88
N LYS A 205 0.01 10.57 -2.89
CA LYS A 205 -0.39 11.64 -1.96
C LYS A 205 0.66 12.74 -1.89
N ALA A 206 0.20 13.98 -2.00
CA ALA A 206 0.98 15.18 -1.77
C ALA A 206 0.16 16.22 -1.02
N SER A 207 0.81 17.12 -0.32
CA SER A 207 0.17 18.27 0.34
C SER A 207 -0.22 19.37 -0.68
N ASN A 208 0.46 19.41 -1.81
CA ASN A 208 0.19 20.35 -2.89
C ASN A 208 -0.71 19.69 -3.94
N LEU A 209 -1.91 20.26 -4.15
CA LEU A 209 -2.89 19.76 -5.12
C LEU A 209 -2.37 19.77 -6.56
N SER A 210 -1.54 20.73 -6.93
CA SER A 210 -0.93 20.78 -8.26
C SER A 210 -0.06 19.55 -8.53
N LEU A 211 0.69 19.06 -7.54
CA LEU A 211 1.47 17.85 -7.67
C LEU A 211 0.60 16.62 -7.91
N ILE A 212 -0.55 16.52 -7.25
CA ILE A 212 -1.50 15.43 -7.46
C ILE A 212 -2.06 15.47 -8.88
N HIS A 213 -2.48 16.62 -9.36
CA HIS A 213 -3.03 16.76 -10.71
C HIS A 213 -2.03 16.40 -11.80
N ILE A 214 -0.76 16.72 -11.62
CA ILE A 214 0.31 16.38 -12.58
C ILE A 214 0.63 14.88 -12.51
N SER A 215 0.64 14.30 -11.31
CA SER A 215 0.98 12.88 -11.09
C SER A 215 -0.15 11.92 -11.47
N GLU A 216 -1.41 12.37 -11.37
CA GLU A 216 -2.61 11.59 -11.70
C GLU A 216 -3.54 12.40 -12.64
N PRO A 217 -3.11 12.71 -13.87
CA PRO A 217 -3.87 13.62 -14.76
C PRO A 217 -5.19 13.05 -15.25
N THR A 218 -5.47 11.78 -14.99
CA THR A 218 -6.61 11.03 -15.51
C THR A 218 -7.62 10.60 -14.45
N ARG A 219 -7.60 11.26 -13.31
CA ARG A 219 -8.70 11.10 -12.35
C ARG A 219 -9.96 11.76 -12.81
#